data_7a2e14ffc1247c7335fb4a8eca231aa3
#
_entry.id   7a2e14ffc1247c7335fb4a8eca231aa3
#
_cell.length_a   1.000
_cell.length_b   1.000
_cell.length_c   1.000
_cell.angle_alpha   90.00
_cell.angle_beta   90.00
_cell.angle_gamma   90.00
#
_symmetry.space_group_name_H-M   'P 1'
#
loop_
_entity.id
_entity.type
_entity.pdbx_description
1 polymer ?
#
loop_
_entity_poly.entity_id
_entity_poly.type
_entity_poly.pdbx_seq_one_letter_code
_entity_poly.pdbx_strand_id
1 'polypeptide(L)'
;MHRSWILGMAFAGVAAASGCGGDYILTVPDQVAPAGGETVTVVRLQRNDFFVLAPAVEEAAMRFRIGDGPLRAAYTDNLGYAAAAVSVPEKPGRHTMTVAHLDMQGDEAERDCDVYVWDPSRPVVAVDMDCLPGLWLGSSEDAAKALRHLVVGANLLYLTRQSVRHHRAAHETLTKAGYPVGPILTWQREHWHIVRDGPYKLPRVVVEGRLVSQLPEVRKVFPHLATGVCDSALAAKAFAEAGLSVVMVGKAAADVSTELRRRESWSDLAAQGP
;
A
#
# COMPACT_ATOMS: atom_id res chain seq x y z
N MET A 1 -16.31 -22.06 -49.46
CA MET A 1 -14.95 -22.23 -48.88
C MET A 1 -14.72 -21.07 -47.89
N HIS A 2 -15.08 -21.31 -46.62
CA HIS A 2 -14.84 -20.36 -45.54
C HIS A 2 -13.66 -20.84 -44.69
N ARG A 3 -12.57 -20.07 -44.70
CA ARG A 3 -11.42 -20.28 -43.81
C ARG A 3 -11.60 -19.43 -42.54
N SER A 4 -11.96 -20.09 -41.45
CA SER A 4 -11.94 -19.50 -40.10
C SER A 4 -10.49 -19.40 -39.62
N TRP A 5 -10.04 -18.18 -39.33
CA TRP A 5 -8.79 -17.91 -38.65
C TRP A 5 -9.04 -17.88 -37.14
N ILE A 6 -8.58 -18.87 -36.42
CA ILE A 6 -8.55 -18.88 -34.95
C ILE A 6 -7.29 -18.13 -34.54
N LEU A 7 -7.48 -16.91 -34.00
CA LEU A 7 -6.41 -16.15 -33.35
C LEU A 7 -6.16 -16.77 -31.97
N GLY A 8 -5.08 -17.53 -31.85
CA GLY A 8 -4.58 -18.00 -30.57
C GLY A 8 -3.94 -16.83 -29.80
N MET A 9 -4.59 -16.34 -28.75
CA MET A 9 -3.95 -15.46 -27.77
C MET A 9 -2.99 -16.27 -26.92
N ALA A 10 -1.71 -16.12 -27.20
CA ALA A 10 -0.65 -16.60 -26.33
C ALA A 10 -0.62 -15.70 -25.07
N PHE A 11 -1.12 -16.20 -23.95
CA PHE A 11 -0.84 -15.64 -22.64
C PHE A 11 0.62 -15.85 -22.32
N ALA A 12 1.44 -14.84 -22.58
CA ALA A 12 2.78 -14.80 -22.02
C ALA A 12 2.67 -14.58 -20.52
N GLY A 13 2.71 -15.66 -19.76
CA GLY A 13 2.82 -15.61 -18.31
C GLY A 13 4.15 -14.97 -17.93
N VAL A 14 4.11 -13.74 -17.44
CA VAL A 14 5.23 -13.12 -16.73
C VAL A 14 5.37 -13.89 -15.43
N ALA A 15 6.30 -14.83 -15.41
CA ALA A 15 6.79 -15.42 -14.15
C ALA A 15 7.45 -14.29 -13.36
N ALA A 16 6.72 -13.73 -12.41
CA ALA A 16 7.31 -12.90 -11.37
C ALA A 16 8.31 -13.79 -10.65
N ALA A 17 9.60 -13.46 -10.74
CA ALA A 17 10.64 -14.07 -9.95
C ALA A 17 10.32 -13.81 -8.48
N SER A 18 9.59 -14.74 -7.88
CA SER A 18 9.42 -14.85 -6.45
C SER A 18 10.81 -15.16 -5.90
N GLY A 19 11.32 -14.30 -5.02
CA GLY A 19 12.54 -14.61 -4.28
C GLY A 19 12.42 -15.99 -3.66
N CYS A 20 13.47 -16.77 -3.78
CA CYS A 20 13.61 -18.12 -3.31
C CYS A 20 13.19 -18.24 -1.84
N GLY A 21 12.17 -18.96 -1.58
CA GLY A 21 11.75 -19.37 -0.25
C GLY A 21 10.51 -20.21 -0.44
N GLY A 22 10.61 -21.48 -0.19
CA GLY A 22 9.61 -22.49 0.05
C GLY A 22 8.15 -22.26 -0.36
N ASP A 23 7.32 -23.11 0.16
CA ASP A 23 5.90 -23.22 -0.14
C ASP A 23 5.01 -22.10 0.45
N TYR A 24 5.58 -20.92 0.79
CA TYR A 24 4.84 -19.86 1.46
C TYR A 24 4.67 -18.57 0.63
N ILE A 25 3.51 -17.95 0.81
CA ILE A 25 3.22 -16.59 0.32
C ILE A 25 3.11 -15.66 1.54
N LEU A 26 4.10 -14.81 1.73
CA LEU A 26 4.09 -13.78 2.76
C LEU A 26 3.70 -12.44 2.15
N THR A 27 2.57 -11.89 2.60
CA THR A 27 2.06 -10.59 2.17
C THR A 27 2.35 -9.55 3.24
N VAL A 28 3.14 -8.55 2.91
CA VAL A 28 3.54 -7.47 3.81
C VAL A 28 3.27 -6.13 3.09
N PRO A 29 2.35 -5.29 3.58
CA PRO A 29 2.10 -3.96 3.02
C PRO A 29 3.14 -2.94 3.49
N ASP A 30 3.29 -1.84 2.74
CA ASP A 30 4.04 -0.68 3.24
C ASP A 30 3.42 -0.15 4.54
N GLN A 31 4.28 0.48 5.32
CA GLN A 31 3.89 1.11 6.56
C GLN A 31 4.19 2.60 6.52
N VAL A 32 3.35 3.37 7.23
CA VAL A 32 3.56 4.80 7.47
C VAL A 32 3.50 5.02 8.97
N ALA A 33 4.49 5.69 9.53
CA ALA A 33 4.56 5.91 10.96
C ALA A 33 5.16 7.28 11.31
N PRO A 34 4.80 7.88 12.45
CA PRO A 34 5.46 9.08 12.95
C PRO A 34 6.86 8.74 13.46
N ALA A 35 7.79 9.69 13.32
CA ALA A 35 9.15 9.54 13.79
C ALA A 35 9.19 9.24 15.31
N GLY A 36 9.96 8.25 15.72
CA GLY A 36 10.08 7.82 17.11
C GLY A 36 8.84 7.15 17.72
N GLY A 37 7.81 6.89 16.90
CA GLY A 37 6.56 6.27 17.34
C GLY A 37 6.58 4.74 17.20
N GLU A 38 5.39 4.18 17.11
CA GLU A 38 5.17 2.77 16.80
C GLU A 38 4.25 2.65 15.59
N THR A 39 4.44 1.61 14.81
CA THR A 39 3.49 1.17 13.79
C THR A 39 2.97 -0.21 14.13
N VAL A 40 1.68 -0.43 13.87
CA VAL A 40 1.11 -1.77 13.95
C VAL A 40 1.09 -2.36 12.55
N THR A 41 2.02 -3.28 12.34
CA THR A 41 2.12 -3.99 11.07
C THR A 41 1.28 -5.25 11.10
N VAL A 42 0.45 -5.41 10.08
CA VAL A 42 -0.35 -6.61 9.85
C VAL A 42 0.15 -7.29 8.59
N VAL A 43 0.48 -8.57 8.71
CA VAL A 43 0.97 -9.40 7.61
C VAL A 43 0.09 -10.62 7.45
N ARG A 44 0.14 -11.26 6.28
CA ARG A 44 -0.58 -12.50 6.04
C ARG A 44 0.37 -13.56 5.51
N LEU A 45 0.34 -14.73 6.13
CA LEU A 45 1.08 -15.92 5.71
C LEU A 45 0.10 -16.95 5.15
N GLN A 46 0.38 -17.43 3.96
CA GLN A 46 -0.39 -18.45 3.27
C GLN A 46 0.56 -19.50 2.71
N ARG A 47 0.12 -20.74 2.62
CA ARG A 47 0.86 -21.78 1.91
C ARG A 47 0.62 -21.67 0.41
N ASN A 48 1.63 -21.92 -0.37
CA ASN A 48 1.54 -21.89 -1.84
C ASN A 48 1.20 -23.30 -2.37
N ASP A 49 0.12 -23.85 -1.87
CA ASP A 49 -0.34 -25.18 -2.28
C ASP A 49 -1.17 -25.05 -3.56
N PHE A 50 -0.59 -25.45 -4.69
CA PHE A 50 -1.26 -25.48 -6.00
C PHE A 50 -1.85 -24.14 -6.48
N PHE A 51 -1.71 -23.85 -7.75
CA PHE A 51 -2.02 -22.63 -8.50
C PHE A 51 -3.35 -21.91 -8.17
N VAL A 52 -4.24 -22.49 -7.40
CA VAL A 52 -5.60 -21.98 -7.19
C VAL A 52 -5.91 -21.73 -5.71
N LEU A 53 -5.28 -22.42 -4.79
CA LEU A 53 -5.58 -22.32 -3.36
C LEU A 53 -4.34 -21.88 -2.58
N ALA A 54 -4.46 -20.81 -1.83
CA ALA A 54 -3.44 -20.35 -0.90
C ALA A 54 -4.03 -20.38 0.52
N PRO A 55 -4.08 -21.57 1.16
CA PRO A 55 -4.62 -21.70 2.50
C PRO A 55 -3.84 -20.87 3.50
N ALA A 56 -4.54 -20.37 4.50
CA ALA A 56 -3.93 -19.66 5.62
C ALA A 56 -3.03 -20.60 6.43
N VAL A 57 -1.94 -20.09 6.96
CA VAL A 57 -1.09 -20.80 7.91
C VAL A 57 -1.40 -20.28 9.30
N GLU A 58 -1.98 -21.12 10.13
CA GLU A 58 -2.37 -20.82 11.51
C GLU A 58 -1.23 -21.09 12.48
N GLU A 59 -1.18 -20.32 13.57
CA GLU A 59 -0.20 -20.46 14.66
C GLU A 59 1.28 -20.37 14.22
N ALA A 60 1.54 -19.80 13.07
CA ALA A 60 2.89 -19.59 12.58
C ALA A 60 3.59 -18.46 13.34
N ALA A 61 4.79 -18.72 13.83
CA ALA A 61 5.60 -17.71 14.50
C ALA A 61 6.18 -16.73 13.48
N MET A 62 5.77 -15.47 13.56
CA MET A 62 6.23 -14.37 12.71
C MET A 62 7.20 -13.49 13.48
N ARG A 63 8.24 -13.02 12.81
CA ARG A 63 9.26 -12.11 13.34
C ARG A 63 9.27 -10.83 12.53
N PHE A 64 9.37 -9.70 13.23
CA PHE A 64 9.35 -8.35 12.63
C PHE A 64 10.53 -7.56 13.15
N ARG A 65 11.28 -6.89 12.27
CA ARG A 65 12.41 -6.04 12.64
C ARG A 65 12.60 -4.90 11.65
N ILE A 66 12.75 -3.68 12.14
CA ILE A 66 13.13 -2.53 11.33
C ILE A 66 14.63 -2.29 11.51
N GLY A 67 15.41 -2.46 10.42
CA GLY A 67 16.87 -2.34 10.47
C GLY A 67 17.48 -3.16 11.60
N ASP A 68 18.30 -2.52 12.44
CA ASP A 68 18.93 -3.14 13.60
C ASP A 68 18.10 -3.01 14.90
N GLY A 69 16.84 -2.58 14.78
CA GLY A 69 15.94 -2.39 15.91
C GLY A 69 15.54 -3.70 16.61
N PRO A 70 14.76 -3.61 17.69
CA PRO A 70 14.35 -4.77 18.45
C PRO A 70 13.46 -5.71 17.65
N LEU A 71 13.73 -7.01 17.78
CA LEU A 71 12.91 -8.06 17.21
C LEU A 71 11.56 -8.11 17.94
N ARG A 72 10.48 -8.16 17.17
CA ARG A 72 9.12 -8.42 17.67
C ARG A 72 8.62 -9.74 17.13
N ALA A 73 7.81 -10.43 17.89
CA ALA A 73 7.18 -11.68 17.48
C ALA A 73 5.67 -11.62 17.65
N ALA A 74 4.96 -12.29 16.75
CA ALA A 74 3.53 -12.54 16.83
C ALA A 74 3.22 -13.89 16.19
N TYR A 75 2.02 -14.41 16.43
CA TYR A 75 1.54 -15.63 15.79
C TYR A 75 0.41 -15.31 14.83
N THR A 76 0.32 -16.07 13.75
CA THR A 76 -0.81 -15.98 12.84
C THR A 76 -2.07 -16.57 13.44
N ASP A 77 -3.21 -15.96 13.10
CA ASP A 77 -4.54 -16.48 13.41
C ASP A 77 -4.98 -17.54 12.37
N ASN A 78 -6.21 -18.04 12.53
CA ASN A 78 -6.82 -19.02 11.63
C ASN A 78 -7.04 -18.52 10.18
N LEU A 79 -6.88 -17.24 9.92
CA LEU A 79 -6.92 -16.62 8.58
C LEU A 79 -5.51 -16.29 8.06
N GLY A 80 -4.47 -16.66 8.81
CA GLY A 80 -3.07 -16.44 8.49
C GLY A 80 -2.57 -15.02 8.76
N TYR A 81 -3.32 -14.18 9.49
CA TYR A 81 -2.88 -12.84 9.84
C TYR A 81 -2.10 -12.82 11.14
N ALA A 82 -0.99 -12.10 11.13
CA ALA A 82 -0.25 -11.75 12.33
C ALA A 82 -0.09 -10.24 12.44
N ALA A 83 -0.10 -9.71 13.67
CA ALA A 83 0.11 -8.30 13.93
C ALA A 83 1.17 -8.09 14.99
N ALA A 84 2.05 -7.13 14.76
CA ALA A 84 3.02 -6.69 15.75
C ALA A 84 3.08 -5.17 15.84
N ALA A 85 3.19 -4.66 17.07
CA ALA A 85 3.59 -3.27 17.27
C ALA A 85 5.11 -3.19 17.20
N VAL A 86 5.62 -2.43 16.24
CA VAL A 86 7.05 -2.28 15.95
C VAL A 86 7.44 -0.83 16.18
N SER A 87 8.46 -0.61 17.01
CA SER A 87 9.01 0.74 17.24
C SER A 87 9.73 1.21 15.98
N VAL A 88 9.46 2.44 15.57
CA VAL A 88 10.10 3.03 14.39
C VAL A 88 11.23 3.97 14.77
N PRO A 89 12.25 4.15 13.90
CA PRO A 89 13.34 5.07 14.15
C PRO A 89 12.86 6.52 14.37
N GLU A 90 13.63 7.30 15.13
CA GLU A 90 13.39 8.74 15.30
C GLU A 90 13.71 9.55 14.04
N LYS A 91 14.60 9.04 13.19
CA LYS A 91 15.03 9.73 11.98
C LYS A 91 13.97 9.55 10.89
N PRO A 92 13.35 10.64 10.40
CA PRO A 92 12.47 10.58 9.24
C PRO A 92 13.18 10.02 8.01
N GLY A 93 12.45 9.27 7.19
CA GLY A 93 12.97 8.66 5.97
C GLY A 93 12.31 7.33 5.65
N ARG A 94 12.85 6.67 4.65
CA ARG A 94 12.48 5.31 4.26
C ARG A 94 13.39 4.32 4.99
N HIS A 95 12.80 3.39 5.68
CA HIS A 95 13.46 2.31 6.40
C HIS A 95 12.94 0.97 5.90
N THR A 96 13.76 -0.06 6.01
CA THR A 96 13.34 -1.43 5.66
C THR A 96 12.92 -2.17 6.91
N MET A 97 11.75 -2.79 6.84
CA MET A 97 11.32 -3.78 7.82
C MET A 97 11.38 -5.16 7.19
N THR A 98 12.07 -6.06 7.85
CA THR A 98 12.11 -7.48 7.52
C THR A 98 11.06 -8.22 8.32
N VAL A 99 10.22 -8.98 7.63
CA VAL A 99 9.26 -9.91 8.22
C VAL A 99 9.63 -11.31 7.82
N ALA A 100 9.75 -12.22 8.79
CA ALA A 100 10.17 -13.58 8.54
C ALA A 100 9.31 -14.60 9.28
N HIS A 101 9.12 -15.76 8.68
CA HIS A 101 8.61 -16.98 9.28
C HIS A 101 9.62 -18.10 9.03
N LEU A 102 9.89 -18.87 10.07
CA LEU A 102 10.72 -20.07 10.00
C LEU A 102 9.92 -21.22 10.60
N ASP A 103 9.64 -22.22 9.81
CA ASP A 103 8.97 -23.42 10.31
C ASP A 103 9.94 -24.46 10.90
N MET A 104 9.40 -25.55 11.44
CA MET A 104 10.22 -26.61 12.06
C MET A 104 10.99 -27.45 11.05
N GLN A 105 10.59 -27.41 9.77
CA GLN A 105 11.26 -28.11 8.66
C GLN A 105 12.43 -27.29 8.11
N GLY A 106 12.55 -26.02 8.54
CA GLY A 106 13.57 -25.10 8.04
C GLY A 106 13.14 -24.32 6.81
N ASP A 107 11.87 -24.46 6.39
CA ASP A 107 11.31 -23.62 5.33
C ASP A 107 11.17 -22.18 5.83
N GLU A 108 11.67 -21.22 5.05
CA GLU A 108 11.64 -19.82 5.40
C GLU A 108 10.75 -19.05 4.42
N ALA A 109 9.92 -18.17 4.98
CA ALA A 109 9.32 -17.09 4.24
C ALA A 109 9.86 -15.77 4.82
N GLU A 110 10.63 -15.05 4.02
CA GLU A 110 11.15 -13.74 4.41
C GLU A 110 10.74 -12.70 3.37
N ARG A 111 10.34 -11.53 3.84
CA ARG A 111 9.99 -10.41 2.99
C ARG A 111 10.33 -9.09 3.64
N ASP A 112 10.95 -8.25 2.84
CA ASP A 112 11.14 -6.85 3.16
C ASP A 112 9.95 -6.02 2.69
N CYS A 113 9.59 -5.02 3.50
CA CYS A 113 8.70 -3.94 3.12
C CYS A 113 9.26 -2.60 3.54
N ASP A 114 8.70 -1.54 2.96
CA ASP A 114 9.10 -0.18 3.28
C ASP A 114 8.30 0.37 4.46
N VAL A 115 9.02 0.98 5.40
CA VAL A 115 8.45 1.78 6.48
C VAL A 115 8.82 3.23 6.24
N TYR A 116 7.84 4.05 5.93
CA TYR A 116 8.00 5.48 5.71
C TYR A 116 7.79 6.20 7.04
N VAL A 117 8.89 6.65 7.62
CA VAL A 117 8.88 7.40 8.88
C VAL A 117 8.82 8.87 8.56
N TRP A 118 7.73 9.53 8.94
CA TRP A 118 7.47 10.92 8.61
C TRP A 118 7.42 11.81 9.84
N ASP A 119 7.80 13.07 9.64
CA ASP A 119 7.49 14.14 10.58
C ASP A 119 5.98 14.45 10.50
N PRO A 120 5.23 14.31 11.60
CA PRO A 120 3.79 14.57 11.61
C PRO A 120 3.40 16.00 11.25
N SER A 121 4.32 16.97 11.40
CA SER A 121 4.08 18.37 11.05
C SER A 121 4.12 18.64 9.54
N ARG A 122 4.74 17.72 8.77
CA ARG A 122 4.87 17.88 7.33
C ARG A 122 3.55 17.55 6.62
N PRO A 123 3.11 18.36 5.65
CA PRO A 123 1.92 18.07 4.86
C PRO A 123 2.01 16.70 4.17
N VAL A 124 0.84 16.05 4.04
CA VAL A 124 0.71 14.78 3.30
C VAL A 124 -0.32 14.98 2.19
N VAL A 125 0.02 14.54 0.99
CA VAL A 125 -0.86 14.51 -0.17
C VAL A 125 -1.15 13.06 -0.54
N ALA A 126 -2.42 12.68 -0.53
CA ALA A 126 -2.85 11.37 -1.02
C ALA A 126 -3.08 11.43 -2.53
N VAL A 127 -2.63 10.42 -3.25
CA VAL A 127 -2.74 10.32 -4.70
C VAL A 127 -3.40 9.00 -5.07
N ASP A 128 -4.50 9.05 -5.84
CA ASP A 128 -5.07 7.84 -6.46
C ASP A 128 -4.07 7.33 -7.49
N MET A 129 -3.35 6.25 -7.15
CA MET A 129 -2.34 5.66 -8.02
C MET A 129 -2.96 5.15 -9.33
N ASP A 130 -4.21 4.70 -9.27
CA ASP A 130 -4.88 4.10 -10.42
C ASP A 130 -5.20 5.13 -11.52
N CYS A 131 -5.10 6.43 -11.21
CA CYS A 131 -5.27 7.53 -12.18
C CYS A 131 -3.96 8.00 -12.83
N LEU A 132 -2.82 7.47 -12.44
CA LEU A 132 -1.54 7.96 -12.93
C LEU A 132 -1.26 7.51 -14.38
N PRO A 133 -0.99 8.46 -15.29
CA PRO A 133 -0.61 8.13 -16.67
C PRO A 133 0.68 7.30 -16.72
N GLY A 134 0.82 6.47 -17.77
CA GLY A 134 2.03 5.68 -17.98
C GLY A 134 2.17 4.44 -17.09
N LEU A 135 1.30 4.26 -16.08
CA LEU A 135 1.19 2.97 -15.38
C LEU A 135 0.45 1.94 -16.25
N TRP A 136 -0.49 2.41 -17.06
CA TRP A 136 -1.31 1.58 -17.94
C TRP A 136 -1.20 2.01 -19.40
N LEU A 137 -1.36 3.29 -19.69
CA LEU A 137 -1.31 3.88 -21.04
C LEU A 137 -0.88 5.35 -20.95
N GLY A 138 -0.18 5.84 -21.99
CA GLY A 138 0.18 7.26 -22.13
C GLY A 138 1.56 7.63 -21.60
N SER A 139 1.86 8.93 -21.65
CA SER A 139 3.10 9.50 -21.10
C SER A 139 2.94 9.88 -19.64
N SER A 140 3.90 9.52 -18.81
CA SER A 140 3.93 9.84 -17.38
C SER A 140 4.66 11.16 -17.07
N GLU A 141 5.30 11.80 -18.06
CA GLU A 141 6.26 12.88 -17.81
C GLU A 141 5.67 14.07 -17.03
N ASP A 142 4.55 14.61 -17.47
CA ASP A 142 3.91 15.76 -16.81
C ASP A 142 3.39 15.40 -15.42
N ALA A 143 2.78 14.23 -15.27
CA ALA A 143 2.30 13.76 -13.98
C ALA A 143 3.46 13.50 -13.00
N ALA A 144 4.53 12.87 -13.47
CA ALA A 144 5.72 12.63 -12.66
C ALA A 144 6.40 13.96 -12.27
N LYS A 145 6.44 14.95 -13.17
CA LYS A 145 6.94 16.30 -12.88
C LYS A 145 6.08 16.99 -11.84
N ALA A 146 4.75 16.94 -11.97
CA ALA A 146 3.82 17.51 -11.00
C ALA A 146 4.02 16.90 -9.61
N LEU A 147 4.07 15.57 -9.51
CA LEU A 147 4.28 14.90 -8.24
C LEU A 147 5.67 15.16 -7.65
N ARG A 148 6.73 15.23 -8.47
CA ARG A 148 8.06 15.64 -8.00
C ARG A 148 8.07 17.06 -7.43
N HIS A 149 7.28 17.96 -7.97
CA HIS A 149 7.13 19.30 -7.42
C HIS A 149 6.43 19.27 -6.05
N LEU A 150 5.38 18.47 -5.91
CA LEU A 150 4.65 18.32 -4.64
C LEU A 150 5.51 17.75 -3.51
N VAL A 151 6.40 16.80 -3.76
CA VAL A 151 7.24 16.19 -2.71
C VAL A 151 8.28 17.15 -2.12
N VAL A 152 8.56 18.28 -2.75
CA VAL A 152 9.43 19.30 -2.17
C VAL A 152 8.85 19.83 -0.85
N GLY A 153 7.53 20.02 -0.79
CA GLY A 153 6.81 20.55 0.38
C GLY A 153 5.96 19.55 1.15
N ALA A 154 5.72 18.35 0.63
CA ALA A 154 4.81 17.39 1.22
C ALA A 154 5.33 15.95 1.11
N ASN A 155 4.81 15.04 1.93
CA ASN A 155 4.95 13.61 1.75
C ASN A 155 3.86 13.12 0.79
N LEU A 156 4.16 12.14 -0.07
CA LEU A 156 3.16 11.52 -0.93
C LEU A 156 2.74 10.16 -0.38
N LEU A 157 1.43 9.94 -0.37
CA LEU A 157 0.80 8.67 -0.05
C LEU A 157 0.04 8.18 -1.30
N TYR A 158 0.41 7.05 -1.84
CA TYR A 158 -0.30 6.43 -2.96
C TYR A 158 -1.40 5.50 -2.45
N LEU A 159 -2.56 5.55 -3.09
CA LEU A 159 -3.68 4.67 -2.84
C LEU A 159 -4.02 3.87 -4.10
N THR A 160 -4.17 2.56 -3.98
CA THR A 160 -4.52 1.69 -5.11
C THR A 160 -5.64 0.72 -4.76
N ARG A 161 -6.41 0.30 -5.77
CA ARG A 161 -7.39 -0.79 -5.67
C ARG A 161 -6.77 -2.16 -5.90
N GLN A 162 -5.48 -2.19 -6.27
CA GLN A 162 -4.76 -3.44 -6.49
C GLN A 162 -4.52 -4.19 -5.18
N SER A 163 -4.46 -5.51 -5.30
CA SER A 163 -4.13 -6.36 -4.15
C SER A 163 -2.71 -6.08 -3.63
N VAL A 164 -2.54 -6.10 -2.32
CA VAL A 164 -1.24 -6.00 -1.63
C VAL A 164 -0.22 -7.05 -2.12
N ARG A 165 -0.68 -8.17 -2.68
CA ARG A 165 0.21 -9.19 -3.29
C ARG A 165 1.08 -8.63 -4.41
N HIS A 166 0.62 -7.59 -5.11
CA HIS A 166 1.33 -6.95 -6.23
C HIS A 166 2.13 -5.71 -5.82
N HIS A 167 2.30 -5.48 -4.54
CA HIS A 167 2.89 -4.28 -3.97
C HIS A 167 4.29 -3.96 -4.55
N ARG A 168 5.17 -4.96 -4.62
CA ARG A 168 6.51 -4.81 -5.21
C ARG A 168 6.43 -4.40 -6.70
N ALA A 169 5.56 -5.06 -7.46
CA ALA A 169 5.37 -4.73 -8.87
C ALA A 169 4.81 -3.30 -9.04
N ALA A 170 3.96 -2.84 -8.13
CA ALA A 170 3.45 -1.48 -8.12
C ALA A 170 4.58 -0.46 -7.89
N HIS A 171 5.48 -0.70 -6.93
CA HIS A 171 6.67 0.15 -6.72
C HIS A 171 7.59 0.18 -7.94
N GLU A 172 7.87 -0.98 -8.53
CA GLU A 172 8.69 -1.06 -9.75
C GLU A 172 8.05 -0.27 -10.89
N THR A 173 6.73 -0.35 -11.04
CA THR A 173 5.98 0.36 -12.08
C THR A 173 6.04 1.87 -11.87
N LEU A 174 5.80 2.36 -10.65
CA LEU A 174 5.95 3.78 -10.29
C LEU A 174 7.36 4.28 -10.60
N THR A 175 8.38 3.53 -10.18
CA THR A 175 9.78 3.90 -10.39
C THR A 175 10.14 3.96 -11.88
N LYS A 176 9.74 2.97 -12.67
CA LYS A 176 9.97 2.94 -14.13
C LYS A 176 9.26 4.09 -14.85
N ALA A 177 8.09 4.49 -14.37
CA ALA A 177 7.36 5.64 -14.91
C ALA A 177 7.90 7.00 -14.42
N GLY A 178 8.93 7.01 -13.57
CA GLY A 178 9.60 8.23 -13.09
C GLY A 178 8.85 8.97 -11.98
N TYR A 179 7.89 8.33 -11.34
CA TYR A 179 7.17 8.89 -10.20
C TYR A 179 8.03 8.93 -8.92
N PRO A 180 7.80 9.91 -8.02
CA PRO A 180 8.43 9.91 -6.71
C PRO A 180 8.11 8.64 -5.92
N VAL A 181 9.06 8.19 -5.13
CA VAL A 181 8.87 7.06 -4.22
C VAL A 181 8.02 7.49 -3.02
N GLY A 182 7.05 6.68 -2.65
CA GLY A 182 6.17 6.88 -1.50
C GLY A 182 5.47 5.59 -1.12
N PRO A 183 4.88 5.50 0.08
CA PRO A 183 4.13 4.34 0.50
C PRO A 183 2.92 4.10 -0.40
N ILE A 184 2.66 2.84 -0.69
CA ILE A 184 1.48 2.41 -1.43
C ILE A 184 0.55 1.70 -0.45
N LEU A 185 -0.63 2.26 -0.20
CA LEU A 185 -1.67 1.63 0.58
C LEU A 185 -2.84 1.23 -0.32
N THR A 186 -3.59 0.23 0.08
CA THR A 186 -4.85 -0.05 -0.58
C THR A 186 -5.92 0.96 -0.15
N TRP A 187 -6.88 1.30 -1.03
CA TRP A 187 -8.00 2.18 -0.68
C TRP A 187 -8.79 1.67 0.52
N GLN A 188 -8.96 0.35 0.58
CA GLN A 188 -9.73 -0.32 1.62
C GLN A 188 -8.96 -1.51 2.14
N ARG A 189 -9.15 -1.81 3.41
CA ARG A 189 -8.66 -3.03 4.05
C ARG A 189 -9.81 -3.76 4.71
N GLU A 190 -9.64 -5.04 4.94
CA GLU A 190 -10.54 -5.78 5.81
C GLU A 190 -10.56 -5.12 7.19
N HIS A 191 -11.74 -4.96 7.75
CA HIS A 191 -11.85 -4.42 9.11
C HIS A 191 -11.34 -5.47 10.09
N TRP A 192 -10.28 -5.13 10.77
CA TRP A 192 -9.63 -5.96 11.77
C TRP A 192 -9.25 -5.10 12.98
N HIS A 193 -9.14 -5.71 14.12
CA HIS A 193 -8.60 -5.09 15.31
C HIS A 193 -7.62 -6.02 16.02
N ILE A 194 -6.74 -5.45 16.78
CA ILE A 194 -5.73 -6.19 17.51
C ILE A 194 -6.27 -6.48 18.89
N VAL A 195 -6.33 -7.77 19.20
CA VAL A 195 -6.69 -8.25 20.53
C VAL A 195 -5.40 -8.68 21.24
N ARG A 196 -5.25 -8.24 22.48
CA ARG A 196 -4.17 -8.66 23.36
C ARG A 196 -4.78 -9.45 24.50
N ASP A 197 -4.98 -10.73 24.28
CA ASP A 197 -5.50 -11.64 25.28
C ASP A 197 -4.52 -12.80 25.55
N GLY A 198 -4.85 -13.58 26.54
CA GLY A 198 -4.05 -14.73 26.95
C GLY A 198 -2.84 -14.39 27.84
N PRO A 199 -2.15 -15.43 28.34
CA PRO A 199 -1.11 -15.29 29.36
C PRO A 199 0.11 -14.50 28.89
N TYR A 200 0.38 -14.51 27.58
CA TYR A 200 1.53 -13.83 26.98
C TYR A 200 1.19 -12.45 26.40
N LYS A 201 -0.09 -12.04 26.40
CA LYS A 201 -0.57 -10.76 25.83
C LYS A 201 -0.04 -10.51 24.42
N LEU A 202 0.15 -11.57 23.64
CA LEU A 202 0.60 -11.45 22.26
C LEU A 202 -0.52 -10.86 21.42
N PRO A 203 -0.23 -9.90 20.56
CA PRO A 203 -1.23 -9.33 19.66
C PRO A 203 -1.65 -10.37 18.64
N ARG A 204 -2.95 -10.47 18.42
CA ARG A 204 -3.54 -11.22 17.31
C ARG A 204 -4.53 -10.34 16.56
N VAL A 205 -4.74 -10.64 15.31
CA VAL A 205 -5.71 -9.94 14.47
C VAL A 205 -7.05 -10.66 14.53
N VAL A 206 -8.11 -9.88 14.71
CA VAL A 206 -9.48 -10.34 14.53
C VAL A 206 -10.06 -9.65 13.31
N VAL A 207 -10.48 -10.43 12.30
CA VAL A 207 -11.04 -9.93 11.05
C VAL A 207 -12.57 -9.98 11.12
N GLU A 208 -13.21 -8.84 10.93
CA GLU A 208 -14.68 -8.74 10.95
C GLU A 208 -15.32 -8.91 9.56
N GLY A 209 -14.54 -9.21 8.53
CA GLY A 209 -15.03 -9.52 7.19
C GLY A 209 -15.59 -8.32 6.41
N ARG A 210 -15.39 -7.09 6.88
CA ARG A 210 -15.81 -5.86 6.18
C ARG A 210 -14.63 -5.00 5.76
N LEU A 211 -14.81 -4.26 4.68
CA LEU A 211 -13.80 -3.32 4.19
C LEU A 211 -14.05 -1.92 4.75
N VAL A 212 -12.98 -1.28 5.21
CA VAL A 212 -12.99 0.11 5.68
C VAL A 212 -11.89 0.91 5.01
N SER A 213 -12.14 2.21 4.83
CA SER A 213 -11.10 3.11 4.30
C SER A 213 -9.95 3.25 5.30
N GLN A 214 -8.73 3.27 4.79
CA GLN A 214 -7.53 3.50 5.60
C GLN A 214 -7.25 4.98 5.88
N LEU A 215 -7.80 5.89 5.06
CA LEU A 215 -7.54 7.33 5.17
C LEU A 215 -7.85 7.95 6.53
N PRO A 216 -8.97 7.63 7.19
CA PRO A 216 -9.25 8.16 8.52
C PRO A 216 -8.20 7.77 9.56
N GLU A 217 -7.66 6.55 9.49
CA GLU A 217 -6.63 6.09 10.42
C GLU A 217 -5.29 6.81 10.14
N VAL A 218 -4.90 6.92 8.88
CA VAL A 218 -3.70 7.68 8.50
C VAL A 218 -3.82 9.14 8.96
N ARG A 219 -5.00 9.76 8.80
CA ARG A 219 -5.24 11.14 9.20
C ARG A 219 -5.17 11.37 10.71
N LYS A 220 -5.54 10.38 11.53
CA LYS A 220 -5.36 10.48 13.00
C LYS A 220 -3.90 10.64 13.38
N VAL A 221 -3.01 9.96 12.67
CA VAL A 221 -1.56 10.00 12.92
C VAL A 221 -0.91 11.20 12.23
N PHE A 222 -1.39 11.55 11.04
CA PHE A 222 -0.89 12.66 10.22
C PHE A 222 -2.02 13.67 9.97
N PRO A 223 -2.28 14.59 10.91
CA PRO A 223 -3.41 15.54 10.82
C PRO A 223 -3.30 16.49 9.63
N HIS A 224 -2.08 16.68 9.09
CA HIS A 224 -1.81 17.45 7.88
C HIS A 224 -2.01 16.66 6.56
N LEU A 225 -2.62 15.48 6.60
CA LEU A 225 -3.19 14.83 5.44
C LEU A 225 -4.47 15.58 5.05
N ALA A 226 -4.31 16.55 4.16
CA ALA A 226 -5.36 17.51 3.84
C ALA A 226 -5.82 17.47 2.37
N THR A 227 -5.03 16.89 1.47
CA THR A 227 -5.29 16.95 0.02
C THR A 227 -5.30 15.56 -0.60
N GLY A 228 -6.29 15.31 -1.46
CA GLY A 228 -6.38 14.13 -2.31
C GLY A 228 -6.33 14.51 -3.79
N VAL A 229 -5.49 13.84 -4.59
CA VAL A 229 -5.36 14.04 -6.04
C VAL A 229 -5.89 12.82 -6.78
N CYS A 230 -6.80 13.01 -7.72
CA CYS A 230 -7.44 11.94 -8.50
C CYS A 230 -7.93 12.45 -9.87
N ASP A 231 -8.41 11.51 -10.72
CA ASP A 231 -9.08 11.82 -12.00
C ASP A 231 -10.53 11.29 -12.08
N SER A 232 -10.96 10.52 -11.09
CA SER A 232 -12.26 9.85 -11.09
C SER A 232 -13.22 10.41 -10.01
N ALA A 233 -14.50 10.45 -10.34
CA ALA A 233 -15.55 10.86 -9.40
C ALA A 233 -15.62 9.95 -8.16
N LEU A 234 -15.32 8.65 -8.34
CA LEU A 234 -15.33 7.68 -7.25
C LEU A 234 -14.23 7.99 -6.23
N ALA A 235 -13.00 8.24 -6.68
CA ALA A 235 -11.89 8.60 -5.81
C ALA A 235 -12.10 9.97 -5.18
N ALA A 236 -12.62 10.94 -5.95
CA ALA A 236 -12.96 12.27 -5.44
C ALA A 236 -13.96 12.20 -4.27
N LYS A 237 -15.01 11.40 -4.43
CA LYS A 237 -15.99 11.16 -3.37
C LYS A 237 -15.34 10.54 -2.13
N ALA A 238 -14.52 9.52 -2.31
CA ALA A 238 -13.84 8.83 -1.21
C ALA A 238 -12.88 9.77 -0.45
N PHE A 239 -12.15 10.64 -1.14
CA PHE A 239 -11.32 11.67 -0.52
C PHE A 239 -12.16 12.70 0.25
N ALA A 240 -13.26 13.17 -0.33
CA ALA A 240 -14.16 14.11 0.32
C ALA A 240 -14.81 13.51 1.58
N GLU A 241 -15.26 12.25 1.53
CA GLU A 241 -15.81 11.54 2.69
C GLU A 241 -14.77 11.35 3.80
N ALA A 242 -13.49 11.24 3.45
CA ALA A 242 -12.38 11.24 4.40
C ALA A 242 -12.01 12.65 4.91
N GLY A 243 -12.71 13.70 4.44
CA GLY A 243 -12.51 15.09 4.83
C GLY A 243 -11.26 15.74 4.23
N LEU A 244 -10.81 15.29 3.05
CA LEU A 244 -9.71 15.90 2.31
C LEU A 244 -10.24 16.90 1.29
N SER A 245 -9.48 17.98 1.06
CA SER A 245 -9.64 18.82 -0.12
C SER A 245 -9.28 18.03 -1.36
N VAL A 246 -10.13 18.08 -2.38
CA VAL A 246 -9.92 17.23 -3.57
C VAL A 246 -9.42 18.07 -4.74
N VAL A 247 -8.35 17.59 -5.35
CA VAL A 247 -7.82 18.09 -6.63
C VAL A 247 -8.11 17.06 -7.70
N MET A 248 -8.99 17.42 -8.62
CA MET A 248 -9.27 16.58 -9.79
C MET A 248 -8.45 17.03 -10.99
N VAL A 249 -7.75 16.08 -11.62
CA VAL A 249 -6.93 16.31 -12.81
C VAL A 249 -7.62 15.71 -14.03
N GLY A 250 -7.74 16.50 -15.11
CA GLY A 250 -8.37 16.09 -16.35
C GLY A 250 -9.85 16.44 -16.46
N LYS A 251 -10.51 15.90 -17.48
CA LYS A 251 -11.93 16.15 -17.75
C LYS A 251 -12.81 15.39 -16.76
N ALA A 252 -13.17 16.06 -15.68
CA ALA A 252 -14.07 15.50 -14.69
C ALA A 252 -15.46 15.24 -15.27
N ALA A 253 -16.05 14.11 -14.90
CA ALA A 253 -17.49 13.92 -15.01
C ALA A 253 -18.25 15.01 -14.22
N ALA A 254 -19.32 15.54 -14.77
CA ALA A 254 -20.03 16.74 -14.29
C ALA A 254 -20.71 16.62 -12.90
N ASP A 255 -20.76 15.43 -12.31
CA ASP A 255 -21.68 15.09 -11.22
C ASP A 255 -21.10 15.05 -9.80
N VAL A 256 -19.92 15.60 -9.55
CA VAL A 256 -19.39 15.63 -8.18
C VAL A 256 -19.81 16.93 -7.49
N SER A 257 -20.73 16.84 -6.55
CA SER A 257 -21.31 17.97 -5.78
C SER A 257 -20.39 18.54 -4.68
N THR A 258 -19.11 18.15 -4.66
CA THR A 258 -18.15 18.56 -3.65
C THR A 258 -17.34 19.77 -4.13
N GLU A 259 -16.87 20.62 -3.22
CA GLU A 259 -15.90 21.66 -3.54
C GLU A 259 -14.61 21.05 -4.09
N LEU A 260 -14.50 21.02 -5.41
CA LEU A 260 -13.36 20.43 -6.12
C LEU A 260 -12.48 21.55 -6.67
N ARG A 261 -11.20 21.45 -6.40
CA ARG A 261 -10.21 22.19 -7.18
C ARG A 261 -9.96 21.41 -8.47
N ARG A 262 -10.31 22.00 -9.61
CA ARG A 262 -10.09 21.36 -10.92
C ARG A 262 -8.78 21.83 -11.52
N ARG A 263 -8.06 20.89 -12.12
CA ARG A 263 -6.91 21.15 -12.98
C ARG A 263 -7.18 20.48 -14.31
N GLU A 264 -7.02 21.19 -15.41
CA GLU A 264 -7.29 20.65 -16.73
C GLU A 264 -6.30 19.54 -17.11
N SER A 265 -5.09 19.65 -16.59
CA SER A 265 -3.99 18.72 -16.86
C SER A 265 -3.03 18.56 -15.68
N TRP A 266 -2.17 17.57 -15.76
CA TRP A 266 -1.06 17.40 -14.83
C TRP A 266 -0.05 18.56 -14.90
N SER A 267 0.13 19.16 -16.08
CA SER A 267 0.96 20.36 -16.26
C SER A 267 0.42 21.54 -15.45
N ASP A 268 -0.91 21.72 -15.41
CA ASP A 268 -1.54 22.78 -14.62
C ASP A 268 -1.35 22.54 -13.11
N LEU A 269 -1.42 21.28 -12.69
CA LEU A 269 -1.13 20.92 -11.30
C LEU A 269 0.34 21.25 -10.95
N ALA A 270 1.28 20.98 -11.84
CA ALA A 270 2.69 21.32 -11.64
C ALA A 270 2.93 22.83 -11.53
N ALA A 271 2.18 23.63 -12.27
CA ALA A 271 2.34 25.09 -12.32
C ALA A 271 1.68 25.82 -11.14
N GLN A 272 0.52 25.35 -10.67
CA GLN A 272 -0.34 26.06 -9.72
C GLN A 272 -0.32 25.43 -8.32
N GLY A 273 0.23 24.23 -8.17
CA GLY A 273 0.17 23.45 -6.94
C GLY A 273 -1.21 22.82 -6.67
N PRO A 274 -1.38 22.12 -5.55
CA PRO A 274 -2.60 21.43 -5.17
C PRO A 274 -3.71 22.38 -4.70
#